data_40987bd90629f691a5231faea3d20793
#
_entry.id   40987bd90629f691a5231faea3d20793
#
_cell.length_a   1.000
_cell.length_b   1.000
_cell.length_c   1.000
_cell.angle_alpha   90.00
_cell.angle_beta   90.00
_cell.angle_gamma   90.00
#
_symmetry.space_group_name_H-M   'P 1'
#
loop_
_entity.id
_entity.type
_entity.pdbx_description
1 polymer ?
#
loop_
_entity_poly.entity_id
_entity_poly.type
_entity_poly.pdbx_seq_one_letter_code
_entity_poly.pdbx_strand_id
1 'polypeptide(L)'
;TLSIKVYQALASALEMNPKRRVILSDTGNFPSDLYMAEGLCRTLGGQYRLKTVAPEEVMSAIDDSVAVTMITEVDYRTGRRHDMAEITRRAHEMGALTVWDLAHSAGAIPVDLTKAKADFAVGCTYKYLNSGPGGPAFIYVAPKHAETARPALSGWLGHEAPFAFDLNYRPGAGIERMRVGTPPILQMAALDAALDVWDGVDLRDIHAQSLRLQDQFIKGIETRAPMLQLATPRSHLMRGSQVSFRHPEGYAIMQALIAEGVIGDFRAPDILRFGFTPLYIDEDDVARAVSVLAKIMDYGTWDKPEFKSRARVT
;
A
#
# COMPACT_ATOMS: atom_id res chain seq x y z
N THR A 1 -0.55 9.38 9.89
CA THR A 1 -0.42 7.99 9.43
C THR A 1 -1.31 7.73 8.23
N LEU A 2 -1.02 6.67 7.46
CA LEU A 2 -1.83 6.25 6.31
C LEU A 2 -3.30 5.97 6.71
N SER A 3 -3.52 5.25 7.80
CA SER A 3 -4.88 4.93 8.29
C SER A 3 -5.76 6.17 8.49
N ILE A 4 -5.18 7.28 8.99
CA ILE A 4 -5.91 8.55 9.12
C ILE A 4 -6.29 9.12 7.74
N LYS A 5 -5.42 8.98 6.74
CA LYS A 5 -5.71 9.44 5.38
C LYS A 5 -6.76 8.58 4.69
N VAL A 6 -6.75 7.26 4.93
CA VAL A 6 -7.83 6.35 4.50
C VAL A 6 -9.17 6.80 5.08
N TYR A 7 -9.23 7.06 6.40
CA TYR A 7 -10.44 7.55 7.05
C TYR A 7 -10.94 8.86 6.43
N GLN A 8 -10.05 9.85 6.22
CA GLN A 8 -10.42 11.13 5.61
C GLN A 8 -10.95 10.94 4.18
N ALA A 9 -10.28 10.15 3.35
CA ALA A 9 -10.69 9.91 1.97
C ALA A 9 -12.05 9.21 1.90
N LEU A 10 -12.24 8.15 2.71
CA LEU A 10 -13.50 7.42 2.77
C LEU A 10 -14.66 8.30 3.25
N ALA A 11 -14.47 9.05 4.32
CA ALA A 11 -15.51 9.92 4.85
C ALA A 11 -15.95 10.97 3.82
N SER A 12 -14.98 11.60 3.14
CA SER A 12 -15.27 12.56 2.06
C SER A 12 -16.01 11.89 0.89
N ALA A 13 -15.57 10.71 0.47
CA ALA A 13 -16.20 9.98 -0.64
C ALA A 13 -17.63 9.56 -0.30
N LEU A 14 -17.91 9.11 0.92
CA LEU A 14 -19.26 8.75 1.36
C LEU A 14 -20.19 9.96 1.44
N GLU A 15 -19.70 11.11 1.92
CA GLU A 15 -20.47 12.36 1.96
C GLU A 15 -20.83 12.84 0.54
N MET A 16 -19.92 12.65 -0.42
CA MET A 16 -20.15 13.01 -1.83
C MET A 16 -21.10 12.05 -2.55
N ASN A 17 -21.31 10.84 -2.02
CA ASN A 17 -22.19 9.82 -2.61
C ASN A 17 -23.24 9.29 -1.61
N PRO A 18 -24.10 10.18 -1.05
CA PRO A 18 -24.92 9.88 0.13
C PRO A 18 -26.10 8.93 -0.13
N LYS A 19 -26.40 8.63 -1.39
CA LYS A 19 -27.51 7.74 -1.77
C LYS A 19 -27.14 6.26 -1.71
N ARG A 20 -25.85 5.93 -1.64
CA ARG A 20 -25.31 4.58 -1.66
C ARG A 20 -24.69 4.22 -0.31
N ARG A 21 -24.61 2.93 0.01
CA ARG A 21 -24.30 2.47 1.38
C ARG A 21 -23.17 1.45 1.47
N VAL A 22 -22.61 1.01 0.34
CA VAL A 22 -21.57 -0.03 0.34
C VAL A 22 -20.20 0.60 0.12
N ILE A 23 -19.26 0.29 1.02
CA ILE A 23 -17.82 0.41 0.79
C ILE A 23 -17.37 -0.96 0.28
N LEU A 24 -16.91 -1.05 -0.96
CA LEU A 24 -16.39 -2.28 -1.52
C LEU A 24 -14.86 -2.32 -1.38
N SER A 25 -14.34 -3.42 -0.86
CA SER A 25 -12.91 -3.69 -0.81
C SER A 25 -12.64 -5.17 -1.10
N ASP A 26 -11.37 -5.59 -1.08
CA ASP A 26 -11.02 -6.98 -1.24
C ASP A 26 -10.21 -7.55 -0.05
N THR A 27 -10.10 -8.87 0.00
CA THR A 27 -9.37 -9.61 1.05
C THR A 27 -7.85 -9.50 0.92
N GLY A 28 -7.33 -8.90 -0.15
CA GLY A 28 -5.91 -8.56 -0.34
C GLY A 28 -5.53 -7.20 0.24
N ASN A 29 -6.53 -6.39 0.64
CA ASN A 29 -6.26 -5.09 1.23
C ASN A 29 -5.60 -5.23 2.61
N PHE A 30 -4.85 -4.21 3.02
CA PHE A 30 -4.20 -4.21 4.32
C PHE A 30 -5.26 -4.14 5.44
N PRO A 31 -5.16 -4.99 6.49
CA PRO A 31 -6.20 -5.07 7.51
C PRO A 31 -6.58 -3.73 8.17
N SER A 32 -5.61 -2.83 8.33
CA SER A 32 -5.84 -1.51 8.91
C SER A 32 -6.84 -0.67 8.11
N ASP A 33 -6.85 -0.78 6.79
CA ASP A 33 -7.78 -0.06 5.92
C ASP A 33 -9.21 -0.58 6.10
N LEU A 34 -9.35 -1.90 6.20
CA LEU A 34 -10.65 -2.53 6.49
C LEU A 34 -11.15 -2.11 7.87
N TYR A 35 -10.28 -2.05 8.88
CA TYR A 35 -10.64 -1.56 10.23
C TYR A 35 -11.08 -0.09 10.21
N MET A 36 -10.43 0.76 9.42
CA MET A 36 -10.84 2.16 9.26
C MET A 36 -12.24 2.26 8.62
N ALA A 37 -12.51 1.45 7.59
CA ALA A 37 -13.81 1.40 6.94
C ALA A 37 -14.91 0.90 7.89
N GLU A 38 -14.66 -0.17 8.65
CA GLU A 38 -15.59 -0.68 9.65
C GLU A 38 -15.86 0.35 10.78
N GLY A 39 -14.79 0.98 11.27
CA GLY A 39 -14.88 2.04 12.28
C GLY A 39 -15.72 3.21 11.79
N LEU A 40 -15.51 3.65 10.54
CA LEU A 40 -16.30 4.71 9.92
C LEU A 40 -17.77 4.32 9.76
N CYS A 41 -18.06 3.11 9.27
CA CYS A 41 -19.43 2.59 9.16
C CYS A 41 -20.16 2.64 10.51
N ARG A 42 -19.50 2.23 11.60
CA ARG A 42 -20.06 2.28 12.95
C ARG A 42 -20.32 3.71 13.43
N THR A 43 -19.37 4.62 13.20
CA THR A 43 -19.50 6.03 13.59
C THR A 43 -20.66 6.72 12.87
N LEU A 44 -20.93 6.31 11.61
CA LEU A 44 -22.05 6.84 10.83
C LEU A 44 -23.40 6.15 11.15
N GLY A 45 -23.53 5.48 12.29
CA GLY A 45 -24.77 4.90 12.76
C GLY A 45 -25.17 3.59 12.08
N GLY A 46 -24.22 2.88 11.47
CA GLY A 46 -24.45 1.55 10.87
C GLY A 46 -25.26 1.54 9.57
N GLN A 47 -25.56 2.69 9.01
CA GLN A 47 -26.27 2.78 7.72
C GLN A 47 -25.37 2.40 6.51
N TYR A 48 -24.05 2.41 6.69
CA TYR A 48 -23.06 1.96 5.71
C TYR A 48 -22.54 0.60 6.10
N ARG A 49 -22.08 -0.16 5.11
CA ARG A 49 -21.46 -1.48 5.32
C ARG A 49 -20.21 -1.65 4.48
N LEU A 50 -19.23 -2.31 5.06
CA LEU A 50 -18.08 -2.83 4.32
C LEU A 50 -18.48 -4.17 3.68
N LYS A 51 -18.20 -4.32 2.38
CA LYS A 51 -18.28 -5.58 1.63
C LYS A 51 -16.88 -5.91 1.14
N THR A 52 -16.34 -7.05 1.54
CA THR A 52 -15.06 -7.58 1.06
C THR A 52 -15.30 -8.79 0.16
N VAL A 53 -14.58 -8.88 -0.94
CA VAL A 53 -14.65 -9.97 -1.91
C VAL A 53 -13.24 -10.50 -2.19
N ALA A 54 -13.12 -11.61 -2.90
CA ALA A 54 -11.81 -12.02 -3.41
C ALA A 54 -11.30 -10.99 -4.43
N PRO A 55 -9.98 -10.79 -4.52
CA PRO A 55 -9.41 -9.80 -5.44
C PRO A 55 -9.85 -9.96 -6.90
N GLU A 56 -10.10 -11.19 -7.35
CA GLU A 56 -10.56 -11.53 -8.69
C GLU A 56 -12.02 -11.14 -8.93
N GLU A 57 -12.79 -10.97 -7.85
CA GLU A 57 -14.21 -10.66 -7.89
C GLU A 57 -14.51 -9.16 -7.84
N VAL A 58 -13.49 -8.31 -7.61
CA VAL A 58 -13.68 -6.86 -7.44
C VAL A 58 -14.47 -6.25 -8.58
N MET A 59 -14.09 -6.54 -9.83
CA MET A 59 -14.75 -5.99 -11.02
C MET A 59 -16.22 -6.35 -11.10
N SER A 60 -16.58 -7.60 -10.82
CA SER A 60 -17.96 -8.08 -10.86
C SER A 60 -18.80 -7.64 -9.66
N ALA A 61 -18.14 -7.34 -8.53
CA ALA A 61 -18.80 -6.91 -7.30
C ALA A 61 -19.14 -5.41 -7.27
N ILE A 62 -18.63 -4.62 -8.25
CA ILE A 62 -18.98 -3.20 -8.40
C ILE A 62 -20.35 -3.09 -9.05
N ASP A 63 -21.35 -2.77 -8.26
CA ASP A 63 -22.76 -2.58 -8.66
C ASP A 63 -23.28 -1.19 -8.22
N ASP A 64 -24.54 -0.90 -8.46
CA ASP A 64 -25.19 0.37 -8.16
C ASP A 64 -25.41 0.63 -6.66
N SER A 65 -25.19 -0.33 -5.79
CA SER A 65 -25.21 -0.17 -4.34
C SER A 65 -23.90 0.39 -3.77
N VAL A 66 -22.79 0.30 -4.55
CA VAL A 66 -21.47 0.71 -4.11
C VAL A 66 -21.35 2.23 -4.11
N ALA A 67 -21.06 2.81 -2.94
CA ALA A 67 -20.75 4.22 -2.79
C ALA A 67 -19.29 4.53 -3.16
N VAL A 68 -18.38 3.67 -2.72
CA VAL A 68 -16.95 3.83 -2.92
C VAL A 68 -16.26 2.46 -2.97
N THR A 69 -15.29 2.32 -3.89
CA THR A 69 -14.31 1.24 -3.87
C THR A 69 -13.07 1.69 -3.12
N MET A 70 -12.62 0.93 -2.15
CA MET A 70 -11.38 1.16 -1.39
C MET A 70 -10.43 0.00 -1.63
N ILE A 71 -9.47 0.19 -2.52
CA ILE A 71 -8.60 -0.87 -3.03
C ILE A 71 -7.14 -0.48 -2.85
N THR A 72 -6.31 -1.42 -2.36
CA THR A 72 -4.86 -1.26 -2.44
C THR A 72 -4.38 -1.67 -3.83
N GLU A 73 -3.59 -0.82 -4.49
CA GLU A 73 -3.14 -1.11 -5.86
C GLU A 73 -2.23 -2.35 -5.89
N VAL A 74 -1.36 -2.50 -4.90
CA VAL A 74 -0.45 -3.65 -4.77
C VAL A 74 -0.68 -4.36 -3.44
N ASP A 75 -1.13 -5.60 -3.51
CA ASP A 75 -1.37 -6.49 -2.35
C ASP A 75 -0.08 -6.66 -1.53
N TYR A 76 -0.19 -6.40 -0.23
CA TYR A 76 0.97 -6.40 0.68
C TYR A 76 1.55 -7.79 0.94
N ARG A 77 0.78 -8.88 0.72
CA ARG A 77 1.23 -10.26 0.93
C ARG A 77 1.84 -10.86 -0.32
N THR A 78 1.15 -10.73 -1.45
CA THR A 78 1.51 -11.43 -2.69
C THR A 78 2.22 -10.53 -3.70
N GLY A 79 2.15 -9.22 -3.55
CA GLY A 79 2.64 -8.28 -4.55
C GLY A 79 1.75 -8.19 -5.80
N ARG A 80 0.57 -8.82 -5.80
CA ARG A 80 -0.37 -8.73 -6.92
C ARG A 80 -0.84 -7.29 -7.10
N ARG A 81 -0.83 -6.82 -8.34
CA ARG A 81 -1.28 -5.49 -8.73
C ARG A 81 -2.67 -5.53 -9.35
N HIS A 82 -3.54 -4.64 -8.94
CA HIS A 82 -4.81 -4.33 -9.61
C HIS A 82 -4.61 -3.38 -10.78
N ASP A 83 -5.46 -3.49 -11.80
CA ASP A 83 -5.57 -2.48 -12.85
C ASP A 83 -6.41 -1.30 -12.36
N MET A 84 -5.70 -0.24 -11.93
CA MET A 84 -6.32 0.96 -11.38
C MET A 84 -7.26 1.62 -12.38
N ALA A 85 -6.85 1.72 -13.65
CA ALA A 85 -7.64 2.42 -14.67
C ALA A 85 -8.94 1.67 -14.98
N GLU A 86 -8.88 0.35 -15.07
CA GLU A 86 -10.04 -0.47 -15.38
C GLU A 86 -11.05 -0.51 -14.22
N ILE A 87 -10.56 -0.70 -12.98
CA ILE A 87 -11.43 -0.70 -11.80
C ILE A 87 -12.06 0.68 -11.59
N THR A 88 -11.30 1.77 -11.77
CA THR A 88 -11.84 3.13 -11.66
C THR A 88 -12.92 3.39 -12.73
N ARG A 89 -12.67 2.97 -13.97
CA ARG A 89 -13.65 3.09 -15.06
C ARG A 89 -14.94 2.35 -14.68
N ARG A 90 -14.84 1.11 -14.22
CA ARG A 90 -16.00 0.31 -13.80
C ARG A 90 -16.74 0.95 -12.63
N ALA A 91 -16.02 1.46 -11.63
CA ALA A 91 -16.61 2.16 -10.48
C ALA A 91 -17.43 3.36 -10.95
N HIS A 92 -16.87 4.18 -11.82
CA HIS A 92 -17.56 5.36 -12.38
C HIS A 92 -18.78 5.00 -13.24
N GLU A 93 -18.70 3.95 -14.05
CA GLU A 93 -19.86 3.45 -14.84
C GLU A 93 -21.03 3.07 -13.93
N MET A 94 -20.74 2.50 -12.78
CA MET A 94 -21.74 2.17 -11.78
C MET A 94 -22.06 3.32 -10.83
N GLY A 95 -21.40 4.50 -10.99
CA GLY A 95 -21.59 5.70 -10.17
C GLY A 95 -20.97 5.63 -8.78
N ALA A 96 -20.01 4.77 -8.56
CA ALA A 96 -19.18 4.71 -7.36
C ALA A 96 -17.96 5.64 -7.48
N LEU A 97 -17.44 6.13 -6.36
CA LEU A 97 -16.15 6.79 -6.28
C LEU A 97 -15.04 5.79 -5.93
N THR A 98 -13.77 6.21 -6.08
CA THR A 98 -12.61 5.36 -5.78
C THR A 98 -11.71 5.98 -4.73
N VAL A 99 -11.20 5.14 -3.82
CA VAL A 99 -10.10 5.45 -2.90
C VAL A 99 -9.02 4.40 -3.11
N TRP A 100 -7.86 4.82 -3.60
CA TRP A 100 -6.72 3.95 -3.87
C TRP A 100 -5.68 4.04 -2.76
N ASP A 101 -5.29 2.91 -2.17
CA ASP A 101 -4.11 2.84 -1.31
C ASP A 101 -2.87 2.53 -2.15
N LEU A 102 -1.89 3.43 -2.08
CA LEU A 102 -0.63 3.40 -2.81
C LEU A 102 0.56 3.01 -1.92
N ALA A 103 0.32 2.43 -0.76
CA ALA A 103 1.36 2.13 0.21
C ALA A 103 2.50 1.25 -0.35
N HIS A 104 2.20 0.38 -1.33
CA HIS A 104 3.16 -0.48 -2.01
C HIS A 104 3.40 -0.08 -3.48
N SER A 105 2.82 1.03 -3.92
CA SER A 105 2.95 1.56 -5.28
C SER A 105 3.83 2.80 -5.36
N ALA A 106 3.60 3.76 -4.45
CA ALA A 106 4.32 5.03 -4.45
C ALA A 106 5.83 4.82 -4.23
N GLY A 107 6.62 5.24 -5.21
CA GLY A 107 8.07 5.00 -5.26
C GLY A 107 8.49 3.61 -5.76
N ALA A 108 7.55 2.69 -6.02
CA ALA A 108 7.84 1.33 -6.46
C ALA A 108 7.50 1.10 -7.94
N ILE A 109 6.37 1.64 -8.39
CA ILE A 109 5.86 1.49 -9.75
C ILE A 109 5.33 2.82 -10.26
N PRO A 110 5.28 3.05 -11.59
CA PRO A 110 4.62 4.21 -12.16
C PRO A 110 3.12 4.23 -11.82
N VAL A 111 2.65 5.33 -11.23
CA VAL A 111 1.25 5.58 -10.90
C VAL A 111 0.79 6.85 -11.62
N ASP A 112 -0.27 6.76 -12.41
CA ASP A 112 -0.87 7.90 -13.09
C ASP A 112 -2.35 8.06 -12.68
N LEU A 113 -2.55 8.79 -11.60
CA LEU A 113 -3.87 9.05 -11.01
C LEU A 113 -4.78 9.83 -11.95
N THR A 114 -4.20 10.72 -12.75
CA THR A 114 -4.95 11.55 -13.72
C THR A 114 -5.46 10.70 -14.88
N LYS A 115 -4.60 9.87 -15.47
CA LYS A 115 -4.98 8.95 -16.55
C LYS A 115 -5.99 7.91 -16.07
N ALA A 116 -5.80 7.37 -14.87
CA ALA A 116 -6.73 6.45 -14.24
C ALA A 116 -8.03 7.12 -13.79
N LYS A 117 -8.09 8.46 -13.77
CA LYS A 117 -9.24 9.25 -13.27
C LYS A 117 -9.60 8.91 -11.81
N ALA A 118 -8.62 8.52 -10.99
CA ALA A 118 -8.83 8.20 -9.59
C ALA A 118 -9.44 9.41 -8.86
N ASP A 119 -10.41 9.16 -7.96
CA ASP A 119 -11.08 10.24 -7.22
C ASP A 119 -10.26 10.64 -5.99
N PHE A 120 -9.82 9.64 -5.21
CA PHE A 120 -8.95 9.80 -4.07
C PHE A 120 -7.82 8.77 -4.13
N ALA A 121 -6.65 9.15 -3.63
CA ALA A 121 -5.59 8.19 -3.34
C ALA A 121 -4.87 8.58 -2.03
N VAL A 122 -4.36 7.59 -1.34
CA VAL A 122 -3.63 7.74 -0.09
C VAL A 122 -2.36 6.91 -0.14
N GLY A 123 -1.35 7.27 0.62
CA GLY A 123 -0.13 6.49 0.66
C GLY A 123 0.75 6.87 1.85
N CYS A 124 1.83 6.13 2.02
CA CYS A 124 2.85 6.41 3.01
C CYS A 124 4.21 6.64 2.36
N THR A 125 5.06 7.39 3.04
CA THR A 125 6.39 7.74 2.51
C THR A 125 7.50 6.86 3.08
N TYR A 126 7.22 6.07 4.14
CA TYR A 126 8.23 5.30 4.86
C TYR A 126 8.62 3.96 4.19
N LYS A 127 7.95 3.56 3.10
CA LYS A 127 8.28 2.36 2.32
C LYS A 127 9.21 2.71 1.16
N TYR A 128 8.74 2.60 -0.07
CA TYR A 128 9.57 2.82 -1.27
C TYR A 128 9.98 4.27 -1.51
N LEU A 129 9.36 5.25 -0.85
CA LEU A 129 9.83 6.65 -0.83
C LEU A 129 10.91 6.91 0.23
N ASN A 130 11.34 5.89 0.97
CA ASN A 130 12.54 5.84 1.80
C ASN A 130 12.58 6.81 3.02
N SER A 131 11.47 7.46 3.40
CA SER A 131 11.49 8.38 4.55
C SER A 131 11.69 7.71 5.92
N GLY A 132 11.69 6.38 5.95
CA GLY A 132 11.88 5.59 7.16
C GLY A 132 10.68 5.57 8.11
N PRO A 133 10.77 4.80 9.19
CA PRO A 133 9.70 4.66 10.18
C PRO A 133 9.23 6.01 10.73
N GLY A 134 7.90 6.22 10.77
CA GLY A 134 7.32 7.50 11.20
C GLY A 134 7.15 8.53 10.08
N GLY A 135 7.60 8.24 8.86
CA GLY A 135 7.40 9.13 7.71
C GLY A 135 5.93 9.50 7.50
N PRO A 136 5.65 10.73 7.04
CA PRO A 136 4.28 11.22 6.87
C PRO A 136 3.52 10.44 5.81
N ALA A 137 2.19 10.39 5.97
CA ALA A 137 1.29 9.91 4.92
C ALA A 137 0.80 11.08 4.06
N PHE A 138 0.46 10.78 2.82
CA PHE A 138 -0.14 11.73 1.90
C PHE A 138 -1.58 11.36 1.52
N ILE A 139 -2.30 12.34 1.00
CA ILE A 139 -3.62 12.19 0.38
C ILE A 139 -3.64 12.97 -0.92
N TYR A 140 -4.19 12.36 -1.95
CA TYR A 140 -4.55 12.98 -3.21
C TYR A 140 -6.07 13.06 -3.30
N VAL A 141 -6.56 14.18 -3.76
CA VAL A 141 -7.96 14.42 -4.13
C VAL A 141 -7.97 14.90 -5.57
N ALA A 142 -8.75 14.26 -6.43
CA ALA A 142 -8.84 14.66 -7.82
C ALA A 142 -9.25 16.15 -7.93
N PRO A 143 -8.66 16.96 -8.85
CA PRO A 143 -8.96 18.38 -8.96
C PRO A 143 -10.46 18.71 -9.06
N LYS A 144 -11.24 17.84 -9.75
CA LYS A 144 -12.70 17.99 -9.85
C LYS A 144 -13.44 17.91 -8.52
N HIS A 145 -12.81 17.33 -7.48
CA HIS A 145 -13.38 17.16 -6.16
C HIS A 145 -12.74 18.07 -5.09
N ALA A 146 -11.60 18.67 -5.40
CA ALA A 146 -10.81 19.39 -4.41
C ALA A 146 -11.56 20.53 -3.70
N GLU A 147 -12.50 21.19 -4.38
CA GLU A 147 -13.30 22.26 -3.79
C GLU A 147 -14.58 21.77 -3.09
N THR A 148 -15.01 20.54 -3.35
CA THR A 148 -16.27 20.00 -2.81
C THR A 148 -16.07 18.94 -1.75
N ALA A 149 -14.94 18.22 -1.76
CA ALA A 149 -14.61 17.23 -0.77
C ALA A 149 -14.46 17.85 0.62
N ARG A 150 -15.21 17.34 1.61
CA ARG A 150 -15.16 17.82 2.98
C ARG A 150 -14.38 16.85 3.86
N PRO A 151 -13.36 17.33 4.58
CA PRO A 151 -12.63 16.47 5.50
C PRO A 151 -13.45 16.21 6.77
N ALA A 152 -13.67 14.94 7.12
CA ALA A 152 -14.30 14.59 8.41
C ALA A 152 -13.42 14.99 9.61
N LEU A 153 -12.09 15.03 9.39
CA LEU A 153 -11.12 15.51 10.38
C LEU A 153 -10.72 16.94 10.03
N SER A 154 -11.62 17.87 10.32
CA SER A 154 -11.37 19.30 10.16
C SER A 154 -10.39 19.78 11.22
N GLY A 155 -9.33 20.45 10.81
CA GLY A 155 -8.32 20.98 11.71
C GLY A 155 -7.93 22.41 11.38
N TRP A 156 -7.28 23.07 12.31
CA TRP A 156 -6.97 24.51 12.20
C TRP A 156 -6.14 24.85 10.96
N LEU A 157 -5.23 23.94 10.57
CA LEU A 157 -4.37 24.18 9.40
C LEU A 157 -5.08 23.96 8.06
N GLY A 158 -6.25 23.31 8.08
CA GLY A 158 -7.14 23.13 6.94
C GLY A 158 -8.19 24.23 6.80
N HIS A 159 -8.20 25.22 7.71
CA HIS A 159 -9.09 26.36 7.65
C HIS A 159 -8.64 27.39 6.57
N GLU A 160 -9.56 28.11 5.94
CA GLU A 160 -9.23 29.11 4.92
C GLU A 160 -8.33 30.26 5.43
N ALA A 161 -8.41 30.56 6.73
CA ALA A 161 -7.60 31.56 7.42
C ALA A 161 -7.11 31.00 8.76
N PRO A 162 -6.07 30.12 8.78
CA PRO A 162 -5.65 29.38 9.98
C PRO A 162 -5.32 30.27 11.18
N PHE A 163 -4.74 31.44 10.95
CA PHE A 163 -4.29 32.36 12.01
C PHE A 163 -5.37 33.39 12.40
N ALA A 164 -6.57 33.33 11.82
CA ALA A 164 -7.70 34.11 12.32
C ALA A 164 -8.30 33.56 13.60
N PHE A 165 -8.02 32.27 13.90
CA PHE A 165 -8.54 31.53 15.08
C PHE A 165 -10.06 31.63 15.21
N ASP A 166 -10.75 31.63 14.06
CA ASP A 166 -12.21 31.65 14.01
C ASP A 166 -12.79 30.38 14.63
N LEU A 167 -13.88 30.52 15.39
CA LEU A 167 -14.55 29.39 16.04
C LEU A 167 -15.37 28.54 15.04
N ASN A 168 -15.69 29.09 13.88
CA ASN A 168 -16.43 28.39 12.83
C ASN A 168 -15.47 27.92 11.75
N TYR A 169 -15.46 26.61 11.52
CA TYR A 169 -14.60 26.02 10.47
C TYR A 169 -15.12 26.39 9.07
N ARG A 170 -14.26 27.02 8.30
CA ARG A 170 -14.43 27.21 6.85
C ARG A 170 -13.26 26.51 6.15
N PRO A 171 -13.54 25.57 5.21
CA PRO A 171 -12.49 24.81 4.56
C PRO A 171 -11.60 25.71 3.69
N GLY A 172 -10.30 25.47 3.76
CA GLY A 172 -9.32 26.07 2.87
C GLY A 172 -9.54 25.69 1.40
N ALA A 173 -8.89 26.38 0.49
CA ALA A 173 -9.00 26.15 -0.94
C ALA A 173 -8.35 24.82 -1.35
N GLY A 174 -8.95 24.12 -2.30
CA GLY A 174 -8.39 22.92 -2.89
C GLY A 174 -7.97 21.87 -1.86
N ILE A 175 -6.77 21.33 -2.05
CA ILE A 175 -6.21 20.26 -1.19
C ILE A 175 -5.85 20.75 0.23
N GLU A 176 -5.70 22.06 0.45
CA GLU A 176 -5.32 22.63 1.76
C GLU A 176 -6.30 22.21 2.86
N ARG A 177 -7.58 22.07 2.54
CA ARG A 177 -8.64 21.63 3.47
C ARG A 177 -8.39 20.26 4.08
N MET A 178 -7.55 19.41 3.45
CA MET A 178 -7.20 18.07 3.95
C MET A 178 -6.08 18.08 5.01
N ARG A 179 -5.53 19.25 5.33
CA ARG A 179 -4.64 19.43 6.48
C ARG A 179 -5.43 19.39 7.78
N VAL A 180 -4.80 18.88 8.84
CA VAL A 180 -5.44 18.80 10.16
C VAL A 180 -4.74 19.73 11.14
N GLY A 181 -3.56 19.36 11.60
CA GLY A 181 -2.79 20.09 12.59
C GLY A 181 -1.37 20.38 12.14
N THR A 182 -0.56 20.84 13.06
CA THR A 182 0.86 21.13 12.84
C THR A 182 1.58 19.90 12.27
N PRO A 183 2.33 20.03 11.16
CA PRO A 183 3.03 18.92 10.56
C PRO A 183 4.18 18.42 11.46
N PRO A 184 4.52 17.13 11.39
CA PRO A 184 5.64 16.56 12.13
C PRO A 184 6.97 16.95 11.46
N ILE A 185 7.56 18.06 11.86
CA ILE A 185 8.70 18.70 11.17
C ILE A 185 9.91 17.76 11.02
N LEU A 186 10.28 16.99 12.06
CA LEU A 186 11.40 16.06 11.96
C LEU A 186 11.18 14.96 10.91
N GLN A 187 9.97 14.43 10.83
CA GLN A 187 9.62 13.44 9.84
C GLN A 187 9.51 14.05 8.42
N MET A 188 9.09 15.32 8.33
CA MET A 188 9.11 16.05 7.05
C MET A 188 10.53 16.28 6.56
N ALA A 189 11.46 16.67 7.44
CA ALA A 189 12.88 16.83 7.10
C ALA A 189 13.53 15.50 6.66
N ALA A 190 13.17 14.38 7.32
CA ALA A 190 13.63 13.06 6.91
C ALA A 190 13.07 12.67 5.52
N LEU A 191 11.81 13.01 5.22
CA LEU A 191 11.23 12.81 3.90
C LEU A 191 11.92 13.67 2.85
N ASP A 192 12.18 14.94 3.15
CA ASP A 192 12.85 15.88 2.25
C ASP A 192 14.21 15.31 1.82
N ALA A 193 15.05 14.94 2.79
CA ALA A 193 16.34 14.28 2.52
C ALA A 193 16.20 12.93 1.76
N ALA A 194 15.14 12.17 2.02
CA ALA A 194 14.91 10.92 1.30
C ALA A 194 14.50 11.15 -0.16
N LEU A 195 13.86 12.26 -0.47
CA LEU A 195 13.47 12.61 -1.83
C LEU A 195 14.65 13.07 -2.70
N ASP A 196 15.75 13.54 -2.11
CA ASP A 196 16.98 13.87 -2.85
C ASP A 196 17.51 12.66 -3.66
N VAL A 197 17.29 11.43 -3.18
CA VAL A 197 17.66 10.18 -3.85
C VAL A 197 16.92 10.00 -5.20
N TRP A 198 15.80 10.70 -5.36
CA TRP A 198 14.96 10.60 -6.55
C TRP A 198 15.29 11.65 -7.63
N ASP A 199 16.22 12.56 -7.35
CA ASP A 199 16.63 13.57 -8.30
C ASP A 199 17.24 12.93 -9.55
N GLY A 200 16.66 13.20 -10.70
CA GLY A 200 17.08 12.62 -11.99
C GLY A 200 16.69 11.15 -12.20
N VAL A 201 15.93 10.55 -11.30
CA VAL A 201 15.48 9.15 -11.39
C VAL A 201 14.15 9.05 -12.16
N ASP A 202 14.12 8.23 -13.22
CA ASP A 202 12.86 7.85 -13.88
C ASP A 202 12.28 6.59 -13.20
N LEU A 203 11.11 6.72 -12.63
CA LEU A 203 10.42 5.61 -11.95
C LEU A 203 10.09 4.45 -12.91
N ARG A 204 10.00 4.70 -14.21
CA ARG A 204 9.80 3.64 -15.22
C ARG A 204 11.06 2.76 -15.33
N ASP A 205 12.24 3.36 -15.26
CA ASP A 205 13.52 2.63 -15.30
C ASP A 205 13.71 1.84 -14.00
N ILE A 206 13.40 2.43 -12.84
CA ILE A 206 13.39 1.75 -11.54
C ILE A 206 12.45 0.54 -11.56
N HIS A 207 11.23 0.69 -12.06
CA HIS A 207 10.29 -0.42 -12.13
C HIS A 207 10.77 -1.51 -13.10
N ALA A 208 11.28 -1.15 -14.27
CA ALA A 208 11.81 -2.11 -15.23
C ALA A 208 13.00 -2.91 -14.65
N GLN A 209 13.90 -2.26 -13.93
CA GLN A 209 15.00 -2.92 -13.24
C GLN A 209 14.52 -3.79 -12.08
N SER A 210 13.56 -3.31 -11.27
CA SER A 210 12.94 -4.11 -10.22
C SER A 210 12.35 -5.42 -10.77
N LEU A 211 11.67 -5.38 -11.90
CA LEU A 211 11.11 -6.57 -12.54
C LEU A 211 12.20 -7.56 -12.98
N ARG A 212 13.34 -7.09 -13.50
CA ARG A 212 14.49 -7.96 -13.84
C ARG A 212 15.07 -8.65 -12.61
N LEU A 213 15.29 -7.89 -11.52
CA LEU A 213 15.77 -8.44 -10.24
C LEU A 213 14.80 -9.47 -9.65
N GLN A 214 13.50 -9.21 -9.73
CA GLN A 214 12.46 -10.14 -9.30
C GLN A 214 12.49 -11.43 -10.13
N ASP A 215 12.64 -11.36 -11.46
CA ASP A 215 12.71 -12.54 -12.32
C ASP A 215 13.96 -13.38 -12.00
N GLN A 216 15.10 -12.73 -11.76
CA GLN A 216 16.33 -13.40 -11.32
C GLN A 216 16.09 -14.13 -9.99
N PHE A 217 15.47 -13.47 -9.02
CA PHE A 217 15.16 -14.03 -7.70
C PHE A 217 14.21 -15.22 -7.81
N ILE A 218 13.10 -15.07 -8.52
CA ILE A 218 12.09 -16.13 -8.73
C ILE A 218 12.76 -17.36 -9.35
N LYS A 219 13.49 -17.17 -10.46
CA LYS A 219 14.18 -18.25 -11.15
C LYS A 219 15.21 -18.94 -10.24
N GLY A 220 15.97 -18.14 -9.48
CA GLY A 220 16.98 -18.65 -8.55
C GLY A 220 16.37 -19.52 -7.44
N ILE A 221 15.28 -19.05 -6.84
CA ILE A 221 14.58 -19.79 -5.76
C ILE A 221 13.92 -21.06 -6.30
N GLU A 222 13.22 -21.00 -7.42
CA GLU A 222 12.57 -22.18 -8.02
C GLU A 222 13.59 -23.27 -8.39
N THR A 223 14.81 -22.89 -8.78
CA THR A 223 15.88 -23.83 -9.12
C THR A 223 16.53 -24.44 -7.87
N ARG A 224 16.77 -23.63 -6.83
CA ARG A 224 17.64 -24.00 -5.70
C ARG A 224 16.88 -24.31 -4.41
N ALA A 225 15.62 -23.87 -4.29
CA ALA A 225 14.76 -24.12 -3.13
C ALA A 225 13.30 -24.41 -3.59
N PRO A 226 13.08 -25.46 -4.40
CA PRO A 226 11.80 -25.73 -5.06
C PRO A 226 10.66 -26.08 -4.09
N MET A 227 10.93 -26.27 -2.80
CA MET A 227 9.93 -26.46 -1.77
C MET A 227 9.19 -25.15 -1.41
N LEU A 228 9.72 -23.99 -1.80
CA LEU A 228 9.07 -22.69 -1.63
C LEU A 228 8.10 -22.46 -2.79
N GLN A 229 6.82 -22.28 -2.47
CA GLN A 229 5.80 -22.03 -3.47
C GLN A 229 5.67 -20.54 -3.79
N LEU A 230 5.83 -20.15 -5.05
CA LEU A 230 5.64 -18.76 -5.49
C LEU A 230 4.19 -18.31 -5.23
N ALA A 231 4.02 -17.19 -4.53
CA ALA A 231 2.73 -16.56 -4.26
C ALA A 231 2.48 -15.31 -5.14
N THR A 232 3.54 -14.71 -5.64
CA THR A 232 3.47 -13.53 -6.52
C THR A 232 3.08 -13.90 -7.95
N PRO A 233 2.22 -13.13 -8.61
CA PRO A 233 1.92 -13.36 -10.03
C PRO A 233 3.16 -13.26 -10.91
N ARG A 234 3.29 -14.16 -11.89
CA ARG A 234 4.44 -14.17 -12.82
C ARG A 234 4.41 -13.03 -13.82
N SER A 235 3.22 -12.59 -14.20
CA SER A 235 3.06 -11.51 -15.17
C SER A 235 3.58 -10.19 -14.60
N HIS A 236 4.45 -9.50 -15.35
CA HIS A 236 4.95 -8.17 -15.00
C HIS A 236 3.84 -7.12 -14.87
N LEU A 237 2.74 -7.28 -15.63
CA LEU A 237 1.59 -6.38 -15.57
C LEU A 237 0.79 -6.54 -14.28
N MET A 238 0.92 -7.68 -13.62
CA MET A 238 0.08 -8.06 -12.47
C MET A 238 0.86 -8.05 -11.14
N ARG A 239 2.07 -7.47 -11.09
CA ARG A 239 2.85 -7.40 -9.85
C ARG A 239 3.52 -6.06 -9.63
N GLY A 240 3.73 -5.72 -8.36
CA GLY A 240 4.49 -4.55 -7.93
C GLY A 240 5.99 -4.85 -7.81
N SER A 241 6.66 -4.22 -6.84
CA SER A 241 8.10 -4.36 -6.61
C SER A 241 8.45 -5.28 -5.43
N GLN A 242 7.68 -6.35 -5.24
CA GLN A 242 7.94 -7.38 -4.23
C GLN A 242 7.68 -8.78 -4.79
N VAL A 243 8.39 -9.78 -4.23
CA VAL A 243 8.17 -11.20 -4.48
C VAL A 243 7.89 -11.90 -3.17
N SER A 244 6.93 -12.79 -3.18
CA SER A 244 6.53 -13.56 -2.02
C SER A 244 6.48 -15.06 -2.34
N PHE A 245 6.92 -15.85 -1.38
CA PHE A 245 6.83 -17.31 -1.42
C PHE A 245 6.06 -17.80 -0.21
N ARG A 246 5.46 -19.01 -0.33
CA ARG A 246 4.77 -19.69 0.75
C ARG A 246 5.62 -20.84 1.29
N HIS A 247 5.64 -20.96 2.61
CA HIS A 247 6.15 -22.13 3.31
C HIS A 247 5.51 -22.22 4.71
N PRO A 248 5.10 -23.40 5.20
CA PRO A 248 4.52 -23.54 6.54
C PRO A 248 5.43 -22.99 7.65
N GLU A 249 6.74 -23.19 7.52
CA GLU A 249 7.76 -22.68 8.44
C GLU A 249 8.34 -21.32 8.01
N GLY A 250 7.58 -20.53 7.26
CA GLY A 250 8.04 -19.26 6.69
C GLY A 250 8.62 -18.27 7.70
N TYR A 251 8.08 -18.27 8.93
CA TYR A 251 8.63 -17.46 10.01
C TYR A 251 10.06 -17.85 10.38
N ALA A 252 10.29 -19.13 10.65
CA ALA A 252 11.62 -19.64 11.06
C ALA A 252 12.66 -19.45 9.93
N ILE A 253 12.25 -19.69 8.67
CA ILE A 253 13.12 -19.46 7.50
C ILE A 253 13.51 -17.99 7.41
N MET A 254 12.55 -17.08 7.62
CA MET A 254 12.84 -15.64 7.58
C MET A 254 13.78 -15.20 8.71
N GLN A 255 13.62 -15.74 9.93
CA GLN A 255 14.53 -15.45 11.03
C GLN A 255 15.95 -15.95 10.74
N ALA A 256 16.10 -17.14 10.16
CA ALA A 256 17.40 -17.67 9.73
C ALA A 256 18.03 -16.79 8.62
N LEU A 257 17.23 -16.28 7.66
CA LEU A 257 17.68 -15.34 6.63
C LEU A 257 18.21 -14.02 7.23
N ILE A 258 17.47 -13.46 8.18
CA ILE A 258 17.86 -12.22 8.87
C ILE A 258 19.17 -12.42 9.63
N ALA A 259 19.36 -13.55 10.29
CA ALA A 259 20.60 -13.89 10.99
C ALA A 259 21.82 -13.99 10.04
N GLU A 260 21.59 -14.34 8.77
CA GLU A 260 22.61 -14.38 7.71
C GLU A 260 22.71 -13.05 6.92
N GLY A 261 22.03 -11.99 7.38
CA GLY A 261 22.08 -10.65 6.79
C GLY A 261 21.24 -10.48 5.51
N VAL A 262 20.26 -11.37 5.27
CA VAL A 262 19.25 -11.21 4.23
C VAL A 262 17.94 -10.79 4.87
N ILE A 263 17.60 -9.51 4.76
CA ILE A 263 16.48 -8.90 5.47
C ILE A 263 15.26 -8.86 4.54
N GLY A 264 14.35 -9.81 4.74
CA GLY A 264 12.99 -9.77 4.25
C GLY A 264 12.00 -9.62 5.41
N ASP A 265 10.74 -9.91 5.18
CA ASP A 265 9.76 -10.00 6.26
C ASP A 265 8.81 -11.21 6.11
N PHE A 266 8.17 -11.57 7.23
CA PHE A 266 7.18 -12.64 7.28
C PHE A 266 5.77 -12.06 7.41
N ARG A 267 4.84 -12.61 6.66
CA ARG A 267 3.40 -12.32 6.79
C ARG A 267 2.63 -13.61 7.06
N ALA A 268 2.01 -13.65 8.23
CA ALA A 268 1.20 -14.81 8.61
C ALA A 268 0.10 -15.12 7.57
N PRO A 269 -0.25 -16.38 7.36
CA PRO A 269 0.24 -17.55 8.11
C PRO A 269 1.58 -18.10 7.60
N ASP A 270 1.96 -17.90 6.33
CA ASP A 270 2.95 -18.69 5.61
C ASP A 270 3.81 -17.91 4.58
N ILE A 271 3.73 -16.59 4.53
CA ILE A 271 4.36 -15.77 3.48
C ILE A 271 5.74 -15.26 3.92
N LEU A 272 6.76 -15.61 3.13
CA LEU A 272 8.07 -14.94 3.10
C LEU A 272 8.01 -13.85 2.01
N ARG A 273 8.31 -12.60 2.36
CA ARG A 273 8.20 -11.47 1.45
C ARG A 273 9.52 -10.72 1.31
N PHE A 274 9.86 -10.40 0.06
CA PHE A 274 11.09 -9.70 -0.33
C PHE A 274 10.75 -8.49 -1.19
N GLY A 275 11.25 -7.33 -0.81
CA GLY A 275 11.10 -6.08 -1.56
C GLY A 275 12.28 -5.85 -2.48
N PHE A 276 12.02 -5.26 -3.66
CA PHE A 276 13.03 -4.97 -4.66
C PHE A 276 13.04 -3.47 -4.97
N THR A 277 14.10 -2.80 -4.58
CA THR A 277 14.27 -1.36 -4.79
C THR A 277 15.65 -1.09 -5.42
N PRO A 278 15.70 -0.93 -6.75
CA PRO A 278 16.94 -0.75 -7.50
C PRO A 278 17.74 0.51 -7.16
N LEU A 279 17.20 1.38 -6.32
CA LEU A 279 17.96 2.51 -5.80
C LEU A 279 19.16 2.09 -4.94
N TYR A 280 19.11 0.87 -4.35
CA TYR A 280 20.17 0.37 -3.48
C TYR A 280 20.30 -1.18 -3.45
N ILE A 281 19.60 -1.90 -4.32
CA ILE A 281 19.70 -3.36 -4.50
C ILE A 281 20.08 -3.63 -5.96
N ASP A 282 21.04 -4.51 -6.18
CA ASP A 282 21.52 -4.94 -7.49
C ASP A 282 21.43 -6.48 -7.70
N GLU A 283 21.96 -6.94 -8.82
CA GLU A 283 21.98 -8.36 -9.21
C GLU A 283 22.80 -9.23 -8.26
N ASP A 284 23.88 -8.70 -7.67
CA ASP A 284 24.75 -9.43 -6.74
C ASP A 284 24.06 -9.62 -5.40
N ASP A 285 23.33 -8.62 -4.92
CA ASP A 285 22.48 -8.74 -3.73
C ASP A 285 21.43 -9.84 -3.90
N VAL A 286 20.78 -9.89 -5.06
CA VAL A 286 19.80 -10.93 -5.39
C VAL A 286 20.45 -12.31 -5.45
N ALA A 287 21.61 -12.44 -6.11
CA ALA A 287 22.34 -13.71 -6.19
C ALA A 287 22.77 -14.22 -4.80
N ARG A 288 23.23 -13.30 -3.94
CA ARG A 288 23.56 -13.60 -2.55
C ARG A 288 22.32 -14.07 -1.78
N ALA A 289 21.21 -13.36 -1.88
CA ALA A 289 19.98 -13.74 -1.18
C ALA A 289 19.48 -15.14 -1.58
N VAL A 290 19.51 -15.45 -2.88
CA VAL A 290 19.19 -16.80 -3.41
C VAL A 290 20.12 -17.84 -2.82
N SER A 291 21.45 -17.57 -2.80
CA SER A 291 22.44 -18.49 -2.28
C SER A 291 22.27 -18.79 -0.79
N VAL A 292 22.01 -17.75 -0.01
CA VAL A 292 21.79 -17.90 1.46
C VAL A 292 20.50 -18.67 1.72
N LEU A 293 19.40 -18.33 1.05
CA LEU A 293 18.13 -19.04 1.21
C LEU A 293 18.25 -20.51 0.83
N ALA A 294 18.91 -20.82 -0.29
CA ALA A 294 19.16 -22.20 -0.70
C ALA A 294 19.92 -22.99 0.38
N LYS A 295 21.02 -22.44 0.92
CA LYS A 295 21.78 -23.08 2.01
C LYS A 295 20.92 -23.32 3.26
N ILE A 296 20.10 -22.33 3.67
CA ILE A 296 19.19 -22.48 4.82
C ILE A 296 18.22 -23.64 4.62
N MET A 297 17.69 -23.79 3.40
CA MET A 297 16.78 -24.87 3.06
C MET A 297 17.49 -26.24 2.97
N ASP A 298 18.64 -26.30 2.30
CA ASP A 298 19.42 -27.53 2.10
C ASP A 298 19.91 -28.14 3.43
N TYR A 299 20.39 -27.29 4.33
CA TYR A 299 20.92 -27.74 5.64
C TYR A 299 19.87 -27.76 6.75
N GLY A 300 18.63 -27.34 6.50
CA GLY A 300 17.58 -27.25 7.50
C GLY A 300 17.92 -26.28 8.65
N THR A 301 18.75 -25.27 8.40
CA THR A 301 19.24 -24.33 9.43
C THR A 301 18.10 -23.60 10.15
N TRP A 302 16.98 -23.37 9.44
CA TRP A 302 15.77 -22.74 9.97
C TRP A 302 15.08 -23.57 11.07
N ASP A 303 15.33 -24.89 11.15
CA ASP A 303 14.65 -25.81 12.09
C ASP A 303 15.19 -25.72 13.53
N LYS A 304 16.08 -24.78 13.81
CA LYS A 304 16.61 -24.54 15.14
C LYS A 304 15.57 -23.88 16.06
N PRO A 305 15.53 -24.23 17.37
CA PRO A 305 14.60 -23.64 18.34
C PRO A 305 14.63 -22.10 18.39
N GLU A 306 15.81 -21.52 18.23
CA GLU A 306 16.02 -20.06 18.27
C GLU A 306 15.24 -19.31 17.19
N PHE A 307 15.02 -19.91 16.01
CA PHE A 307 14.28 -19.31 14.90
C PHE A 307 12.78 -19.55 14.96
N LYS A 308 12.31 -20.49 15.79
CA LYS A 308 10.88 -20.83 15.95
C LYS A 308 10.18 -19.97 17.01
N SER A 309 10.92 -19.33 17.90
CA SER A 309 10.37 -18.45 18.93
C SER A 309 9.87 -17.15 18.30
N ARG A 310 8.53 -16.95 18.30
CA ARG A 310 7.93 -15.74 17.72
C ARG A 310 8.19 -14.52 18.60
N ALA A 311 8.89 -13.55 18.04
CA ALA A 311 8.99 -12.20 18.62
C ALA A 311 7.70 -11.41 18.41
N ARG A 312 7.53 -10.28 19.13
CA ARG A 312 6.38 -9.37 18.96
C ARG A 312 6.44 -8.63 17.62
N VAL A 313 7.63 -8.48 17.06
CA VAL A 313 7.86 -7.83 15.77
C VAL A 313 8.67 -8.78 14.90
N THR A 314 8.28 -8.92 13.65
CA THR A 314 8.96 -9.75 12.65
C THR A 314 9.97 -8.93 11.87
#